data_e9510230315444006bb9c81564fe4d56
#
_entry.id   e9510230315444006bb9c81564fe4d56
#
_cell.length_a   1.000
_cell.length_b   1.000
_cell.length_c   1.000
_cell.angle_alpha   90.00
_cell.angle_beta   90.00
_cell.angle_gamma   90.00
#
_symmetry.space_group_name_H-M   'P 1'
#
loop_
_entity.id
_entity.type
_entity.pdbx_description
1 polymer ?
#
loop_
_entity_poly.entity_id
_entity_poly.type
_entity_poly.pdbx_seq_one_letter_code
_entity_poly.pdbx_strand_id
1 'polypeptide(L)'
;MLLARDGAVAAFVRDRNAFLFGNVVPDVLVGYMVPDIADPIPYRITHFAESEPIPKPRAWEFWDGYVTPLLHRAGCGARVEALTIARERERINRVHYPHRYEGMPDLPPIPSAESSTRPDEVEQSLLDLTLGTWAHLLADNIWNTRVNEYLTARGGKPSEEFRIKKQGDFDWFGKTLHVESVVRATPRLKAAASAFAQYPISSDEVLKATGVIHEVVRENPGRADHPPYRLLTEAFFSETLAEVLDTTDRLVSEVLDKTNC
;
A
#
# COMPACT_ATOMS: atom_id res chain seq x y z
N MET A 1 0.43 8.14 8.91
CA MET A 1 -0.07 9.53 8.75
C MET A 1 -1.61 9.57 8.81
N LEU A 2 -2.39 8.90 7.94
CA LEU A 2 -3.86 8.84 8.02
C LEU A 2 -4.37 8.43 9.42
N LEU A 3 -3.81 7.36 9.99
CA LEU A 3 -4.20 6.88 11.34
C LEU A 3 -3.76 7.80 12.50
N ALA A 4 -2.91 8.77 12.25
CA ALA A 4 -2.46 9.75 13.25
C ALA A 4 -3.25 11.07 13.20
N ARG A 5 -4.09 11.25 12.18
CA ARG A 5 -5.00 12.40 12.05
C ARG A 5 -6.32 12.12 12.76
N ASP A 6 -6.99 13.15 13.21
CA ASP A 6 -8.38 13.08 13.66
C ASP A 6 -9.30 13.18 12.44
N GLY A 7 -9.46 12.07 11.74
CA GLY A 7 -10.17 11.99 10.46
C GLY A 7 -11.00 10.71 10.31
N ALA A 8 -11.73 10.63 9.20
CA ALA A 8 -12.66 9.53 8.92
C ALA A 8 -11.96 8.17 8.87
N VAL A 9 -10.76 8.09 8.27
CA VAL A 9 -9.98 6.85 8.22
C VAL A 9 -9.61 6.37 9.62
N ALA A 10 -9.11 7.27 10.48
CA ALA A 10 -8.72 6.90 11.85
C ALA A 10 -9.91 6.48 12.72
N ALA A 11 -11.08 7.05 12.48
CA ALA A 11 -12.33 6.72 13.17
C ALA A 11 -12.91 5.37 12.69
N PHE A 12 -12.77 5.05 11.42
CA PHE A 12 -13.36 3.87 10.81
C PHE A 12 -12.50 2.61 11.01
N VAL A 13 -11.18 2.72 10.84
CA VAL A 13 -10.24 1.58 10.92
C VAL A 13 -10.16 1.02 12.33
N ARG A 14 -10.50 -0.24 12.49
CA ARG A 14 -10.47 -0.97 13.78
C ARG A 14 -9.21 -1.79 13.96
N ASP A 15 -8.75 -2.48 12.93
CA ASP A 15 -7.46 -3.18 12.91
C ASP A 15 -6.40 -2.33 12.20
N ARG A 16 -5.75 -1.46 12.99
CA ARG A 16 -4.67 -0.60 12.49
C ARG A 16 -3.52 -1.39 11.86
N ASN A 17 -3.22 -2.58 12.38
CA ASN A 17 -2.15 -3.43 11.88
C ASN A 17 -2.47 -3.95 10.48
N ALA A 18 -3.72 -4.39 10.25
CA ALA A 18 -4.18 -4.83 8.94
C ALA A 18 -4.22 -3.66 7.94
N PHE A 19 -4.70 -2.47 8.33
CA PHE A 19 -4.69 -1.28 7.48
C PHE A 19 -3.26 -0.89 7.08
N LEU A 20 -2.30 -0.88 8.02
CA LEU A 20 -0.90 -0.58 7.73
C LEU A 20 -0.29 -1.60 6.76
N PHE A 21 -0.57 -2.88 6.95
CA PHE A 21 -0.13 -3.92 6.01
C PHE A 21 -0.77 -3.73 4.63
N GLY A 22 -2.06 -3.38 4.58
CA GLY A 22 -2.78 -3.07 3.34
C GLY A 22 -2.06 -2.04 2.47
N ASN A 23 -1.46 -1.01 3.10
CA ASN A 23 -0.71 0.02 2.39
C ASN A 23 0.57 -0.47 1.71
N VAL A 24 1.02 -1.69 1.94
CA VAL A 24 2.17 -2.29 1.26
C VAL A 24 1.78 -3.51 0.41
N VAL A 25 0.54 -3.97 0.49
CA VAL A 25 0.04 -5.13 -0.25
C VAL A 25 0.35 -5.06 -1.76
N PRO A 26 0.14 -3.94 -2.47
CA PRO A 26 0.46 -3.87 -3.89
C PRO A 26 1.93 -4.16 -4.20
N ASP A 27 2.85 -3.87 -3.28
CA ASP A 27 4.29 -4.06 -3.45
C ASP A 27 4.80 -5.43 -2.97
N VAL A 28 4.00 -6.18 -2.20
CA VAL A 28 4.44 -7.45 -1.61
C VAL A 28 4.80 -8.47 -2.69
N LEU A 29 3.88 -8.72 -3.62
CA LEU A 29 4.05 -9.79 -4.62
C LEU A 29 4.65 -9.34 -5.95
N VAL A 30 4.93 -8.05 -6.12
CA VAL A 30 5.62 -7.56 -7.34
C VAL A 30 7.06 -8.10 -7.43
N GLY A 31 7.67 -8.44 -6.29
CA GLY A 31 9.04 -8.95 -6.23
C GLY A 31 10.11 -7.86 -6.30
N TYR A 32 9.74 -6.59 -6.10
CA TYR A 32 10.69 -5.47 -6.03
C TYR A 32 11.11 -5.17 -4.60
N MET A 33 10.15 -5.03 -3.71
CA MET A 33 10.37 -4.67 -2.30
C MET A 33 10.66 -5.91 -1.45
N VAL A 34 9.85 -6.95 -1.59
CA VAL A 34 9.99 -8.19 -0.83
C VAL A 34 10.86 -9.18 -1.60
N PRO A 35 12.00 -9.64 -1.02
CA PRO A 35 12.88 -10.59 -1.69
C PRO A 35 12.26 -12.00 -1.77
N ASP A 36 12.77 -12.81 -2.67
CA ASP A 36 12.48 -14.25 -2.79
C ASP A 36 10.98 -14.58 -2.90
N ILE A 37 10.23 -13.74 -3.60
CA ILE A 37 8.88 -14.06 -4.04
C ILE A 37 8.99 -15.10 -5.15
N ALA A 38 8.47 -16.30 -4.90
CA ALA A 38 8.61 -17.43 -5.83
C ALA A 38 7.86 -17.19 -7.16
N ASP A 39 6.75 -16.49 -7.10
CA ASP A 39 5.85 -16.29 -8.23
C ASP A 39 5.33 -14.84 -8.26
N PRO A 40 6.18 -13.88 -8.72
CA PRO A 40 5.83 -12.48 -8.71
C PRO A 40 4.62 -12.17 -9.60
N ILE A 41 3.74 -11.31 -9.11
CA ILE A 41 2.58 -10.81 -9.85
C ILE A 41 2.97 -9.49 -10.55
N PRO A 42 2.62 -9.28 -11.83
CA PRO A 42 2.93 -8.05 -12.54
C PRO A 42 2.41 -6.79 -11.83
N TYR A 43 3.21 -5.71 -11.85
CA TYR A 43 2.87 -4.42 -11.23
C TYR A 43 1.47 -3.93 -11.61
N ARG A 44 1.11 -3.99 -12.90
CA ARG A 44 -0.21 -3.57 -13.38
C ARG A 44 -1.39 -4.31 -12.72
N ILE A 45 -1.18 -5.55 -12.29
CA ILE A 45 -2.19 -6.34 -11.60
C ILE A 45 -2.23 -5.95 -10.12
N THR A 46 -1.09 -5.97 -9.43
CA THR A 46 -1.03 -5.65 -8.00
C THR A 46 -1.45 -4.20 -7.73
N HIS A 47 -1.09 -3.27 -8.62
CA HIS A 47 -1.46 -1.85 -8.53
C HIS A 47 -2.75 -1.50 -9.27
N PHE A 48 -3.45 -2.50 -9.82
CA PHE A 48 -4.73 -2.28 -10.49
C PHE A 48 -4.66 -1.16 -11.55
N ALA A 49 -3.57 -1.15 -12.34
CA ALA A 49 -3.20 -0.07 -13.24
C ALA A 49 -3.10 -0.54 -14.69
N GLU A 50 -3.26 0.40 -15.62
CA GLU A 50 -2.96 0.17 -17.03
C GLU A 50 -1.45 0.20 -17.28
N SER A 51 -1.03 -0.41 -18.41
CA SER A 51 0.37 -0.43 -18.84
C SER A 51 0.73 0.89 -19.52
N GLU A 52 0.99 1.91 -18.70
CA GLU A 52 1.42 3.25 -19.15
C GLU A 52 2.81 3.58 -18.60
N PRO A 53 3.57 4.52 -19.24
CA PRO A 53 4.89 4.94 -18.74
C PRO A 53 4.87 5.52 -17.32
N ILE A 54 3.76 6.16 -16.93
CA ILE A 54 3.47 6.60 -15.56
C ILE A 54 2.11 6.02 -15.22
N PRO A 55 2.05 4.79 -14.69
CA PRO A 55 0.82 4.06 -14.50
C PRO A 55 -0.06 4.71 -13.43
N LYS A 56 -1.35 4.79 -13.70
CA LYS A 56 -2.35 5.31 -12.76
C LYS A 56 -3.25 4.18 -12.29
N PRO A 57 -3.20 3.82 -11.00
CA PRO A 57 -4.13 2.85 -10.44
C PRO A 57 -5.59 3.28 -10.59
N ARG A 58 -6.44 2.33 -10.91
CA ARG A 58 -7.89 2.53 -11.02
C ARG A 58 -8.54 2.36 -9.64
N ALA A 59 -8.23 3.30 -8.74
CA ALA A 59 -8.62 3.21 -7.33
C ALA A 59 -10.15 3.13 -7.12
N TRP A 60 -10.95 3.73 -7.98
CA TRP A 60 -12.43 3.68 -7.92
C TRP A 60 -12.96 2.31 -8.28
N GLU A 61 -12.45 1.70 -9.35
CA GLU A 61 -12.84 0.34 -9.73
C GLU A 61 -12.41 -0.68 -8.67
N PHE A 62 -11.25 -0.47 -8.04
CA PHE A 62 -10.83 -1.28 -6.91
C PHE A 62 -11.77 -1.12 -5.71
N TRP A 63 -12.19 0.10 -5.41
CA TRP A 63 -13.17 0.36 -4.35
C TRP A 63 -14.47 -0.41 -4.60
N ASP A 64 -15.04 -0.25 -5.80
CA ASP A 64 -16.32 -0.90 -6.16
C ASP A 64 -16.21 -2.43 -6.16
N GLY A 65 -15.08 -2.97 -6.65
CA GLY A 65 -14.86 -4.41 -6.77
C GLY A 65 -14.45 -5.12 -5.48
N TYR A 66 -13.76 -4.44 -4.57
CA TYR A 66 -13.14 -5.10 -3.41
C TYR A 66 -13.52 -4.50 -2.07
N VAL A 67 -13.65 -3.17 -1.93
CA VAL A 67 -14.01 -2.52 -0.67
C VAL A 67 -15.52 -2.59 -0.44
N THR A 68 -16.31 -2.16 -1.41
CA THR A 68 -17.78 -2.15 -1.33
C THR A 68 -18.37 -3.51 -0.94
N PRO A 69 -17.95 -4.65 -1.53
CA PRO A 69 -18.46 -5.96 -1.11
C PRO A 69 -18.18 -6.31 0.35
N LEU A 70 -17.06 -5.85 0.90
CA LEU A 70 -16.72 -6.10 2.31
C LEU A 70 -17.55 -5.20 3.25
N LEU A 71 -17.81 -3.94 2.86
CA LEU A 71 -18.70 -3.06 3.60
C LEU A 71 -20.14 -3.61 3.69
N HIS A 72 -20.60 -4.29 2.63
CA HIS A 72 -21.94 -4.86 2.58
C HIS A 72 -22.05 -6.29 3.13
N ARG A 73 -20.94 -6.95 3.46
CA ARG A 73 -20.94 -8.34 3.97
C ARG A 73 -21.62 -8.55 5.31
N ALA A 74 -21.93 -7.49 6.00
CA ALA A 74 -22.86 -7.59 7.13
C ALA A 74 -24.24 -8.18 6.72
N GLY A 75 -24.47 -8.53 5.45
CA GLY A 75 -25.73 -9.05 4.97
C GLY A 75 -25.80 -9.89 3.69
N CYS A 76 -24.83 -9.88 2.76
CA CYS A 76 -25.00 -10.56 1.47
C CYS A 76 -23.70 -11.11 0.88
N GLY A 77 -23.65 -12.45 0.69
CA GLY A 77 -22.56 -13.14 0.02
C GLY A 77 -22.51 -12.88 -1.49
N ALA A 78 -21.70 -11.95 -1.95
CA ALA A 78 -21.26 -11.89 -3.33
C ALA A 78 -19.87 -12.54 -3.41
N ARG A 79 -19.79 -13.71 -4.06
CA ARG A 79 -18.52 -14.31 -4.48
C ARG A 79 -17.98 -13.42 -5.61
N VAL A 80 -16.95 -12.67 -5.33
CA VAL A 80 -16.11 -12.08 -6.40
C VAL A 80 -15.37 -13.27 -7.03
N GLU A 81 -15.61 -13.54 -8.33
CA GLU A 81 -14.81 -14.52 -9.05
C GLU A 81 -13.35 -14.09 -8.97
N ALA A 82 -12.52 -14.97 -8.41
CA ALA A 82 -11.08 -14.78 -8.41
C ALA A 82 -10.65 -14.57 -9.87
N LEU A 83 -10.22 -13.37 -10.19
CA LEU A 83 -9.60 -13.07 -11.48
C LEU A 83 -8.56 -14.16 -11.72
N THR A 84 -8.65 -14.81 -12.88
CA THR A 84 -7.77 -15.91 -13.25
C THR A 84 -6.38 -15.33 -13.51
N ILE A 85 -5.68 -14.98 -12.44
CA ILE A 85 -4.31 -14.40 -12.42
C ILE A 85 -3.33 -15.34 -13.15
N ALA A 86 -3.66 -16.63 -13.23
CA ALA A 86 -2.83 -17.68 -13.84
C ALA A 86 -2.51 -17.48 -15.34
N ARG A 87 -3.20 -16.60 -16.06
CA ARG A 87 -3.01 -16.42 -17.50
C ARG A 87 -2.15 -15.21 -17.91
N GLU A 88 -1.79 -14.33 -16.99
CA GLU A 88 -1.09 -13.08 -17.32
C GLU A 88 0.28 -12.93 -16.65
N ARG A 89 0.95 -14.04 -16.34
CA ARG A 89 2.29 -14.03 -15.77
C ARG A 89 3.31 -13.69 -16.86
N GLU A 90 3.57 -12.41 -17.07
CA GLU A 90 4.74 -11.97 -17.83
C GLU A 90 6.01 -12.20 -17.03
N ARG A 91 7.08 -12.64 -17.71
CA ARG A 91 8.43 -12.66 -17.13
C ARG A 91 8.83 -11.23 -16.77
N ILE A 92 8.81 -10.92 -15.50
CA ILE A 92 9.33 -9.65 -14.99
C ILE A 92 10.85 -9.76 -14.95
N ASN A 93 11.54 -8.86 -15.66
CA ASN A 93 12.97 -8.67 -15.48
C ASN A 93 13.20 -8.20 -14.05
N ARG A 94 13.82 -9.04 -13.23
CA ARG A 94 14.14 -8.77 -11.84
C ARG A 94 15.13 -7.61 -11.78
N VAL A 95 14.66 -6.42 -11.47
CA VAL A 95 15.53 -5.34 -11.01
C VAL A 95 15.75 -5.58 -9.53
N HIS A 96 16.92 -6.04 -9.16
CA HIS A 96 17.32 -6.18 -7.77
C HIS A 96 17.42 -4.80 -7.14
N TYR A 97 16.53 -4.48 -6.21
CA TYR A 97 16.82 -3.48 -5.18
C TYR A 97 17.84 -4.10 -4.21
N PRO A 98 18.95 -3.40 -3.92
CA PRO A 98 19.99 -3.94 -3.06
C PRO A 98 19.66 -3.79 -1.57
N HIS A 99 18.44 -4.05 -1.14
CA HIS A 99 18.14 -4.23 0.27
C HIS A 99 18.59 -5.64 0.65
N ARG A 100 19.78 -5.72 1.23
CA ARG A 100 20.25 -6.95 1.85
C ARG A 100 19.45 -7.18 3.12
N TYR A 101 18.48 -8.07 3.01
CA TYR A 101 17.79 -8.63 4.14
C TYR A 101 18.76 -9.61 4.84
N GLU A 102 19.43 -9.14 5.87
CA GLU A 102 20.30 -9.97 6.72
C GLU A 102 19.52 -10.42 7.96
N GLY A 103 18.63 -11.40 7.78
CA GLY A 103 17.88 -12.01 8.86
C GLY A 103 16.59 -11.27 9.25
N MET A 104 15.72 -11.97 9.98
CA MET A 104 14.52 -11.37 10.55
C MET A 104 14.90 -10.46 11.71
N PRO A 105 14.50 -9.20 11.74
CA PRO A 105 14.67 -8.38 12.93
C PRO A 105 13.89 -9.01 14.10
N ASP A 106 14.35 -8.76 15.33
CA ASP A 106 13.58 -9.10 16.54
C ASP A 106 12.24 -8.35 16.49
N LEU A 107 11.19 -9.07 16.08
CA LEU A 107 9.87 -8.49 16.01
C LEU A 107 9.28 -8.33 17.42
N PRO A 108 8.60 -7.22 17.70
CA PRO A 108 7.98 -7.03 19.00
C PRO A 108 6.95 -8.15 19.26
N PRO A 109 6.74 -8.55 20.54
CA PRO A 109 5.79 -9.58 20.89
C PRO A 109 4.38 -9.22 20.40
N ILE A 110 3.67 -10.24 19.92
CA ILE A 110 2.30 -10.08 19.41
C ILE A 110 1.35 -9.98 20.60
N PRO A 111 0.55 -8.89 20.74
CA PRO A 111 -0.47 -8.80 21.77
C PRO A 111 -1.49 -9.94 21.64
N SER A 112 -1.95 -10.49 22.78
CA SER A 112 -2.90 -11.60 22.79
C SER A 112 -4.21 -11.26 22.05
N ALA A 113 -4.66 -10.01 22.10
CA ALA A 113 -5.83 -9.53 21.35
C ALA A 113 -5.66 -9.63 19.83
N GLU A 114 -4.44 -9.50 19.31
CA GLU A 114 -4.13 -9.61 17.88
C GLU A 114 -3.86 -11.06 17.44
N SER A 115 -3.81 -12.00 18.37
CA SER A 115 -3.63 -13.43 18.11
C SER A 115 -4.93 -14.17 17.83
N SER A 116 -6.07 -13.56 18.13
CA SER A 116 -7.39 -14.16 17.87
C SER A 116 -7.67 -14.21 16.36
N THR A 117 -8.19 -15.36 15.93
CA THR A 117 -8.59 -15.64 14.53
C THR A 117 -10.08 -15.94 14.43
N ARG A 118 -10.89 -15.35 15.30
CA ARG A 118 -12.35 -15.47 15.18
C ARG A 118 -12.81 -14.93 13.82
N PRO A 119 -13.80 -15.55 13.16
CA PRO A 119 -14.23 -15.18 11.82
C PRO A 119 -14.62 -13.70 11.69
N ASP A 120 -15.35 -13.15 12.67
CA ASP A 120 -15.77 -11.75 12.71
C ASP A 120 -14.58 -10.79 12.79
N GLU A 121 -13.55 -11.13 13.57
CA GLU A 121 -12.34 -10.33 13.69
C GLU A 121 -11.44 -10.42 12.43
N VAL A 122 -11.36 -11.60 11.82
CA VAL A 122 -10.63 -11.79 10.55
C VAL A 122 -11.33 -11.02 9.42
N GLU A 123 -12.66 -11.02 9.38
CA GLU A 123 -13.42 -10.27 8.38
C GLU A 123 -13.23 -8.76 8.54
N GLN A 124 -13.22 -8.25 9.77
CA GLN A 124 -12.89 -6.84 10.03
C GLN A 124 -11.46 -6.50 9.60
N SER A 125 -10.49 -7.37 9.93
CA SER A 125 -9.10 -7.17 9.51
C SER A 125 -8.94 -7.24 7.99
N LEU A 126 -9.72 -8.08 7.30
CA LEU A 126 -9.75 -8.14 5.84
C LEU A 126 -10.30 -6.83 5.23
N LEU A 127 -11.34 -6.26 5.82
CA LEU A 127 -11.86 -4.96 5.41
C LEU A 127 -10.80 -3.87 5.57
N ASP A 128 -10.17 -3.80 6.75
CA ASP A 128 -9.15 -2.79 7.03
C ASP A 128 -7.90 -2.96 6.15
N LEU A 129 -7.47 -4.20 5.88
CA LEU A 129 -6.41 -4.51 4.93
C LEU A 129 -6.77 -4.04 3.52
N THR A 130 -7.98 -4.35 3.05
CA THR A 130 -8.44 -3.97 1.71
C THR A 130 -8.57 -2.44 1.58
N LEU A 131 -9.03 -1.77 2.65
CA LEU A 131 -9.08 -0.31 2.70
C LEU A 131 -7.66 0.30 2.66
N GLY A 132 -6.69 -0.30 3.36
CA GLY A 132 -5.28 0.10 3.28
C GLY A 132 -4.72 -0.07 1.87
N THR A 133 -5.05 -1.16 1.19
CA THR A 133 -4.67 -1.39 -0.22
C THR A 133 -5.26 -0.32 -1.13
N TRP A 134 -6.55 -0.01 -0.98
CA TRP A 134 -7.18 1.08 -1.72
C TRP A 134 -6.52 2.43 -1.46
N ALA A 135 -6.17 2.73 -0.22
CA ALA A 135 -5.48 3.98 0.12
C ALA A 135 -4.11 4.11 -0.56
N HIS A 136 -3.36 3.00 -0.67
CA HIS A 136 -2.13 2.96 -1.48
C HIS A 136 -2.41 3.25 -2.96
N LEU A 137 -3.39 2.57 -3.56
CA LEU A 137 -3.73 2.76 -4.97
C LEU A 137 -4.22 4.18 -5.26
N LEU A 138 -4.99 4.78 -4.35
CA LEU A 138 -5.41 6.18 -4.47
C LEU A 138 -4.23 7.13 -4.36
N ALA A 139 -3.32 6.88 -3.41
CA ALA A 139 -2.10 7.66 -3.27
C ALA A 139 -1.27 7.60 -4.55
N ASP A 140 -1.02 6.42 -5.10
CA ASP A 140 -0.28 6.25 -6.35
C ASP A 140 -0.96 6.94 -7.54
N ASN A 141 -2.28 6.89 -7.62
CA ASN A 141 -3.03 7.61 -8.65
C ASN A 141 -2.77 9.12 -8.56
N ILE A 142 -2.88 9.72 -7.37
CA ILE A 142 -2.66 11.15 -7.16
C ILE A 142 -1.20 11.51 -7.44
N TRP A 143 -0.24 10.77 -6.86
CA TRP A 143 1.19 10.99 -7.07
C TRP A 143 1.56 10.93 -8.55
N ASN A 144 1.16 9.90 -9.25
CA ASN A 144 1.49 9.72 -10.66
C ASN A 144 0.79 10.76 -11.55
N THR A 145 -0.39 11.23 -11.17
CA THR A 145 -1.06 12.34 -11.83
C THR A 145 -0.24 13.63 -11.67
N ARG A 146 0.14 13.98 -10.45
CA ARG A 146 0.95 15.20 -10.16
C ARG A 146 2.34 15.14 -10.79
N VAL A 147 2.99 13.98 -10.77
CA VAL A 147 4.28 13.77 -11.44
C VAL A 147 4.14 13.99 -12.95
N ASN A 148 3.08 13.50 -13.57
CA ASN A 148 2.83 13.66 -15.00
C ASN A 148 2.56 15.13 -15.38
N GLU A 149 1.77 15.83 -14.57
CA GLU A 149 1.53 17.28 -14.72
C GLU A 149 2.84 18.08 -14.59
N TYR A 150 3.63 17.76 -13.56
CA TYR A 150 4.93 18.41 -13.32
C TYR A 150 5.89 18.20 -14.49
N LEU A 151 5.97 17.00 -15.02
CA LEU A 151 6.81 16.68 -16.17
C LEU A 151 6.34 17.42 -17.42
N THR A 152 5.04 17.40 -17.69
CA THR A 152 4.44 18.08 -18.85
C THR A 152 4.66 19.59 -18.82
N ALA A 153 4.46 20.21 -17.66
CA ALA A 153 4.67 21.67 -17.48
C ALA A 153 6.12 22.11 -17.77
N ARG A 154 7.09 21.20 -17.71
CA ARG A 154 8.51 21.44 -18.00
C ARG A 154 8.95 20.98 -19.39
N GLY A 155 8.00 20.60 -20.25
CA GLY A 155 8.29 20.07 -21.58
C GLY A 155 9.06 18.75 -21.56
N GLY A 156 9.04 18.03 -20.42
CA GLY A 156 9.71 16.76 -20.25
C GLY A 156 8.90 15.57 -20.79
N LYS A 157 9.58 14.44 -20.94
CA LYS A 157 8.97 13.17 -21.30
C LYS A 157 9.42 12.08 -20.34
N PRO A 158 8.59 11.06 -20.06
CA PRO A 158 9.03 9.89 -19.31
C PRO A 158 10.27 9.27 -19.98
N SER A 159 11.31 9.05 -19.17
CA SER A 159 12.56 8.41 -19.59
C SER A 159 13.13 7.60 -18.43
N GLU A 160 14.09 6.74 -18.70
CA GLU A 160 14.79 5.99 -17.65
C GLU A 160 15.51 6.93 -16.68
N GLU A 161 16.15 7.97 -17.18
CA GLU A 161 16.81 8.99 -16.33
C GLU A 161 15.80 9.71 -15.43
N PHE A 162 14.64 10.07 -15.98
CA PHE A 162 13.53 10.65 -15.21
C PHE A 162 13.07 9.70 -14.10
N ARG A 163 12.86 8.41 -14.44
CA ARG A 163 12.44 7.39 -13.49
C ARG A 163 13.42 7.25 -12.32
N ILE A 164 14.73 7.19 -12.62
CA ILE A 164 15.78 7.07 -11.59
C ILE A 164 15.81 8.30 -10.69
N LYS A 165 15.76 9.52 -11.26
CA LYS A 165 15.77 10.76 -10.47
C LYS A 165 14.52 10.87 -9.60
N LYS A 166 13.35 10.59 -10.17
CA LYS A 166 12.08 10.59 -9.45
C LYS A 166 12.14 9.62 -8.26
N GLN A 167 12.56 8.38 -8.48
CA GLN A 167 12.65 7.39 -7.41
C GLN A 167 13.59 7.84 -6.30
N GLY A 168 14.76 8.36 -6.64
CA GLY A 168 15.70 8.89 -5.65
C GLY A 168 15.15 10.06 -4.84
N ASP A 169 14.33 10.92 -5.45
CA ASP A 169 13.68 12.03 -4.74
C ASP A 169 12.58 11.51 -3.80
N PHE A 170 11.80 10.47 -4.19
CA PHE A 170 10.85 9.81 -3.32
C PHE A 170 11.52 9.14 -2.11
N ASP A 171 12.65 8.47 -2.33
CA ASP A 171 13.44 7.84 -1.26
C ASP A 171 13.94 8.90 -0.25
N TRP A 172 14.37 10.07 -0.73
CA TRP A 172 14.74 11.19 0.13
C TRP A 172 13.55 11.78 0.88
N PHE A 173 12.42 11.97 0.19
CA PHE A 173 11.20 12.44 0.85
C PHE A 173 10.75 11.48 1.95
N GLY A 174 10.77 10.17 1.68
CA GLY A 174 10.49 9.15 2.69
C GLY A 174 11.30 9.35 3.97
N LYS A 175 12.57 9.75 3.85
CA LYS A 175 13.47 10.01 4.99
C LYS A 175 13.13 11.28 5.78
N THR A 176 12.25 12.14 5.29
CA THR A 176 11.75 13.30 6.04
C THR A 176 10.53 12.95 6.89
N LEU A 177 9.88 11.81 6.61
CA LEU A 177 8.68 11.38 7.31
C LEU A 177 9.04 10.63 8.59
N HIS A 178 8.46 11.04 9.70
CA HIS A 178 8.59 10.34 10.98
C HIS A 178 7.60 9.18 11.04
N VAL A 179 7.99 8.02 10.53
CA VAL A 179 7.19 6.80 10.55
C VAL A 179 7.70 5.90 11.67
N GLU A 180 6.90 5.76 12.73
CA GLU A 180 7.22 4.90 13.88
C GLU A 180 6.38 3.62 13.91
N SER A 181 5.25 3.64 13.21
CA SER A 181 4.32 2.51 13.19
C SER A 181 4.83 1.41 12.29
N VAL A 182 4.99 0.22 12.85
CA VAL A 182 5.40 -0.98 12.13
C VAL A 182 4.31 -2.04 12.17
N VAL A 183 4.24 -2.83 11.11
CA VAL A 183 3.33 -3.97 11.00
C VAL A 183 3.83 -5.14 11.84
N ARG A 184 2.92 -5.94 12.38
CA ARG A 184 3.19 -7.21 13.06
C ARG A 184 2.56 -8.36 12.29
N ALA A 185 3.30 -9.42 12.03
CA ALA A 185 2.83 -10.62 11.33
C ALA A 185 1.95 -11.50 12.25
N THR A 186 0.83 -10.94 12.72
CA THR A 186 -0.09 -11.61 13.65
C THR A 186 -0.83 -12.76 12.99
N PRO A 187 -1.32 -13.77 13.73
CA PRO A 187 -2.17 -14.83 13.18
C PRO A 187 -3.41 -14.27 12.47
N ARG A 188 -4.03 -13.23 13.03
CA ARG A 188 -5.19 -12.55 12.44
C ARG A 188 -4.84 -11.89 11.10
N LEU A 189 -3.74 -11.13 11.03
CA LEU A 189 -3.28 -10.54 9.78
C LEU A 189 -3.00 -11.59 8.70
N LYS A 190 -2.35 -12.71 9.07
CA LYS A 190 -2.07 -13.81 8.15
C LYS A 190 -3.35 -14.43 7.60
N ALA A 191 -4.38 -14.61 8.44
CA ALA A 191 -5.67 -15.11 8.03
C ALA A 191 -6.39 -14.13 7.09
N ALA A 192 -6.39 -12.83 7.40
CA ALA A 192 -6.97 -11.80 6.55
C ALA A 192 -6.24 -11.69 5.20
N ALA A 193 -4.93 -11.70 5.20
CA ALA A 193 -4.11 -11.64 3.98
C ALA A 193 -4.31 -12.86 3.07
N SER A 194 -4.47 -14.04 3.65
CA SER A 194 -4.81 -15.26 2.90
C SER A 194 -6.20 -15.20 2.25
N ALA A 195 -7.12 -14.40 2.80
CA ALA A 195 -8.47 -14.18 2.27
C ALA A 195 -8.57 -12.97 1.35
N PHE A 196 -7.48 -12.26 1.06
CA PHE A 196 -7.49 -11.09 0.19
C PHE A 196 -7.96 -11.43 -1.22
N ALA A 197 -9.02 -10.78 -1.67
CA ALA A 197 -9.79 -11.22 -2.83
C ALA A 197 -9.08 -11.00 -4.17
N GLN A 198 -8.22 -9.98 -4.28
CA GLN A 198 -7.49 -9.73 -5.53
C GLN A 198 -6.45 -10.82 -5.80
N TYR A 199 -5.71 -11.22 -4.77
CA TYR A 199 -4.79 -12.36 -4.76
C TYR A 199 -4.48 -12.76 -3.30
N PRO A 200 -4.44 -14.06 -3.00
CA PRO A 200 -4.10 -14.51 -1.65
C PRO A 200 -2.62 -14.24 -1.36
N ILE A 201 -2.32 -13.82 -0.12
CA ILE A 201 -0.96 -13.60 0.37
C ILE A 201 -0.67 -14.66 1.44
N SER A 202 0.33 -15.47 1.23
CA SER A 202 0.69 -16.55 2.15
C SER A 202 1.25 -16.01 3.48
N SER A 203 1.22 -16.85 4.51
CA SER A 203 1.79 -16.52 5.81
C SER A 203 3.28 -16.21 5.76
N ASP A 204 4.02 -16.86 4.86
CA ASP A 204 5.45 -16.62 4.64
C ASP A 204 5.70 -15.25 3.97
N GLU A 205 4.90 -14.91 2.99
CA GLU A 205 4.97 -13.59 2.32
C GLU A 205 4.60 -12.45 3.28
N VAL A 206 3.58 -12.63 4.12
CA VAL A 206 3.26 -11.67 5.20
C VAL A 206 4.45 -11.47 6.12
N LEU A 207 5.12 -12.56 6.50
CA LEU A 207 6.27 -12.51 7.40
C LEU A 207 7.45 -11.78 6.75
N LYS A 208 7.79 -12.12 5.51
CA LYS A 208 8.85 -11.47 4.74
C LYS A 208 8.57 -9.98 4.55
N ALA A 209 7.36 -9.62 4.14
CA ALA A 209 6.95 -8.23 3.96
C ALA A 209 7.02 -7.45 5.28
N THR A 210 6.59 -8.04 6.39
CA THR A 210 6.71 -7.44 7.73
C THR A 210 8.18 -7.15 8.07
N GLY A 211 9.08 -8.10 7.81
CA GLY A 211 10.52 -7.91 8.00
C GLY A 211 11.08 -6.73 7.20
N VAL A 212 10.72 -6.62 5.92
CA VAL A 212 11.14 -5.49 5.06
C VAL A 212 10.61 -4.16 5.59
N ILE A 213 9.34 -4.10 6.03
CA ILE A 213 8.76 -2.88 6.62
C ILE A 213 9.55 -2.45 7.86
N HIS A 214 9.90 -3.38 8.73
CA HIS A 214 10.70 -3.08 9.93
C HIS A 214 12.08 -2.55 9.55
N GLU A 215 12.72 -3.14 8.55
CA GLU A 215 14.00 -2.68 8.02
C GLU A 215 13.91 -1.25 7.50
N VAL A 216 12.93 -0.97 6.64
CA VAL A 216 12.70 0.37 6.07
C VAL A 216 12.48 1.40 7.17
N VAL A 217 11.66 1.11 8.18
CA VAL A 217 11.40 2.03 9.29
C VAL A 217 12.67 2.23 10.14
N ARG A 218 13.43 1.17 10.41
CA ARG A 218 14.67 1.24 11.17
C ARG A 218 15.75 2.07 10.46
N GLU A 219 15.89 1.92 9.15
CA GLU A 219 16.86 2.65 8.33
C GLU A 219 16.44 4.10 8.04
N ASN A 220 15.18 4.43 8.28
CA ASN A 220 14.61 5.72 7.98
C ASN A 220 14.28 6.53 9.25
N PRO A 221 15.27 7.06 9.97
CA PRO A 221 15.07 7.72 11.25
C PRO A 221 14.45 9.13 11.16
N GLY A 222 13.95 9.54 10.00
CA GLY A 222 13.33 10.85 9.81
C GLY A 222 14.29 12.03 9.95
N ARG A 223 15.55 11.89 9.53
CA ARG A 223 16.64 12.87 9.80
C ARG A 223 17.09 13.70 8.61
N ALA A 224 16.41 13.68 7.48
CA ALA A 224 16.80 14.50 6.34
C ALA A 224 16.13 15.89 6.42
N ASP A 225 16.78 16.84 7.10
CA ASP A 225 16.28 18.21 7.21
C ASP A 225 16.27 18.95 5.85
N HIS A 226 17.20 18.62 4.96
CA HIS A 226 17.33 19.21 3.63
C HIS A 226 17.65 18.15 2.58
N PRO A 227 16.65 17.43 2.07
CA PRO A 227 16.89 16.41 1.06
C PRO A 227 17.45 16.98 -0.24
N PRO A 228 18.48 16.35 -0.83
CA PRO A 228 19.08 16.82 -2.09
C PRO A 228 18.23 16.39 -3.30
N TYR A 229 17.03 16.91 -3.41
CA TYR A 229 16.14 16.59 -4.54
C TYR A 229 16.79 16.98 -5.88
N ARG A 230 16.62 16.11 -6.88
CA ARG A 230 17.23 16.26 -8.20
C ARG A 230 16.24 16.70 -9.28
N LEU A 231 14.98 16.41 -9.08
CA LEU A 231 13.91 16.61 -10.05
C LEU A 231 12.68 17.28 -9.46
N LEU A 232 12.16 16.73 -8.38
CA LEU A 232 10.98 17.22 -7.68
C LEU A 232 11.39 18.21 -6.58
N THR A 233 10.45 18.93 -6.02
CA THR A 233 10.70 19.95 -4.99
C THR A 233 10.03 19.54 -3.68
N GLU A 234 10.49 20.09 -2.57
CA GLU A 234 9.85 19.87 -1.28
C GLU A 234 8.39 20.34 -1.27
N ALA A 235 8.09 21.47 -1.92
CA ALA A 235 6.73 21.96 -2.09
C ALA A 235 5.86 20.94 -2.84
N PHE A 236 6.38 20.35 -3.94
CA PHE A 236 5.69 19.31 -4.67
C PHE A 236 5.32 18.13 -3.77
N PHE A 237 6.26 17.66 -2.96
CA PHE A 237 6.03 16.56 -2.05
C PHE A 237 5.02 16.89 -0.96
N SER A 238 5.16 18.02 -0.31
CA SER A 238 4.30 18.45 0.79
C SER A 238 2.86 18.68 0.33
N GLU A 239 2.67 19.36 -0.80
CA GLU A 239 1.36 19.63 -1.38
C GLU A 239 0.67 18.35 -1.84
N THR A 240 1.40 17.47 -2.53
CA THR A 240 0.83 16.20 -3.01
C THR A 240 0.49 15.26 -1.85
N LEU A 241 1.33 15.20 -0.81
CA LEU A 241 1.02 14.42 0.39
C LEU A 241 -0.23 14.95 1.10
N ALA A 242 -0.36 16.27 1.26
CA ALA A 242 -1.56 16.87 1.85
C ALA A 242 -2.80 16.51 1.03
N GLU A 243 -2.74 16.61 -0.29
CA GLU A 243 -3.83 16.22 -1.18
C GLU A 243 -4.22 14.73 -1.02
N VAL A 244 -3.23 13.84 -0.95
CA VAL A 244 -3.48 12.40 -0.72
C VAL A 244 -4.23 12.17 0.59
N LEU A 245 -3.75 12.78 1.67
CA LEU A 245 -4.35 12.60 3.01
C LEU A 245 -5.77 13.17 3.07
N ASP A 246 -5.98 14.38 2.57
CA ASP A 246 -7.28 15.05 2.59
C ASP A 246 -8.29 14.36 1.68
N THR A 247 -7.86 13.92 0.49
CA THR A 247 -8.72 13.20 -0.44
C THR A 247 -9.14 11.86 0.13
N THR A 248 -8.22 11.11 0.73
CA THR A 248 -8.51 9.81 1.33
C THR A 248 -9.53 9.93 2.47
N ASP A 249 -9.30 10.86 3.41
CA ASP A 249 -10.22 11.09 4.53
C ASP A 249 -11.61 11.53 4.06
N ARG A 250 -11.68 12.47 3.11
CA ARG A 250 -12.95 12.96 2.55
C ARG A 250 -13.75 11.83 1.89
N LEU A 251 -13.09 11.00 1.06
CA LEU A 251 -13.77 9.92 0.36
C LEU A 251 -14.29 8.84 1.30
N VAL A 252 -13.54 8.49 2.32
CA VAL A 252 -14.02 7.56 3.36
C VAL A 252 -15.20 8.16 4.10
N SER A 253 -15.17 9.45 4.49
CA SER A 253 -16.30 10.14 5.13
C SER A 253 -17.56 10.10 4.27
N GLU A 254 -17.44 10.45 2.97
CA GLU A 254 -18.58 10.45 2.04
C GLU A 254 -19.25 9.07 1.87
N VAL A 255 -18.47 8.00 2.02
CA VAL A 255 -19.03 6.64 1.96
C VAL A 255 -19.71 6.28 3.26
N LEU A 256 -19.11 6.59 4.41
CA LEU A 256 -19.68 6.31 5.73
C LEU A 256 -21.02 7.04 5.91
N ASP A 257 -21.10 8.31 5.48
CA ASP A 257 -22.34 9.10 5.53
C ASP A 257 -23.46 8.47 4.68
N LYS A 258 -23.14 7.80 3.57
CA LYS A 258 -24.12 7.15 2.69
C LYS A 258 -24.55 5.76 3.18
N THR A 259 -23.70 5.09 3.96
CA THR A 259 -23.95 3.71 4.40
C THR A 259 -24.63 3.62 5.77
N ASN A 260 -24.85 4.75 6.48
CA ASN A 260 -25.36 4.77 7.87
C ASN A 260 -24.55 3.86 8.82
N CYS A 261 -23.26 3.72 8.56
CA CYS A 261 -22.33 2.98 9.42
C CYS A 261 -21.69 3.88 10.47
#